data_618b1863f0cfcd4500560744b20ec47b
#
_entry.id   618b1863f0cfcd4500560744b20ec47b
#
_cell.length_a   1.000
_cell.length_b   1.000
_cell.length_c   1.000
_cell.angle_alpha   90.00
_cell.angle_beta   90.00
_cell.angle_gamma   90.00
#
_symmetry.space_group_name_H-M   'P 1'
#
loop_
_entity.id
_entity.type
_entity.pdbx_description
1 polymer ?
#
loop_
_entity_poly.entity_id
_entity_poly.type
_entity_poly.pdbx_seq_one_letter_code
_entity_poly.pdbx_strand_id
1 'polypeptide(L)'
;MSREAEPHPDLPDIFTLGECVTEDYATDWSGPDTTRSVVVLYWGSFRSLAAEDPDFDWGGELWETLTHELRHHLESLAREDALEGVDYAQDETFKRDQGVDFDPWYFQHGDHVEPELYQVEQSYYLEQKWRAADFDAVEHVPFTWAGTAYRVTRPTEQGDVHFVSIRGIVSEPETLELVLVRKRSWWEDAKRLFGTYRPVVLESEADAEPAIESG
;
A
#
# COMPACT_ATOMS: atom_id res chain seq x y z
N MET A 1 -27.15 -6.05 -5.61
CA MET A 1 -26.47 -4.92 -6.28
C MET A 1 -27.14 -3.63 -5.85
N SER A 2 -26.39 -2.75 -5.20
CA SER A 2 -26.84 -1.38 -4.90
C SER A 2 -26.89 -0.56 -6.19
N ARG A 3 -27.89 0.33 -6.32
CA ARG A 3 -28.01 1.23 -7.49
C ARG A 3 -27.40 2.60 -7.23
N GLU A 4 -27.14 2.92 -6.00
CA GLU A 4 -26.51 4.18 -5.58
C GLU A 4 -25.00 3.97 -5.47
N ALA A 5 -24.23 5.01 -5.74
CA ALA A 5 -22.80 5.00 -5.50
C ALA A 5 -22.57 5.02 -3.99
N GLU A 6 -21.61 4.23 -3.52
CA GLU A 6 -21.22 4.18 -2.12
C GLU A 6 -19.91 4.95 -1.96
N PRO A 7 -19.92 6.17 -1.40
CA PRO A 7 -18.69 6.92 -1.19
C PRO A 7 -17.87 6.27 -0.06
N HIS A 8 -16.56 6.31 -0.20
CA HIS A 8 -15.67 5.89 0.88
C HIS A 8 -15.91 6.74 2.14
N PRO A 9 -15.92 6.16 3.35
CA PRO A 9 -16.26 6.88 4.59
C PRO A 9 -15.41 8.13 4.84
N ASP A 10 -14.12 8.05 4.54
CA ASP A 10 -13.12 9.10 4.82
C ASP A 10 -12.72 9.92 3.58
N LEU A 11 -13.03 9.44 2.37
CA LEU A 11 -12.57 9.97 1.10
C LEU A 11 -13.76 10.16 0.13
N PRO A 12 -14.43 11.32 0.15
CA PRO A 12 -15.70 11.53 -0.56
C PRO A 12 -15.62 11.43 -2.09
N ASP A 13 -14.42 11.54 -2.66
CA ASP A 13 -14.17 11.42 -4.11
C ASP A 13 -13.81 9.99 -4.53
N ILE A 14 -13.72 9.07 -3.58
CA ILE A 14 -13.46 7.64 -3.81
C ILE A 14 -14.75 6.85 -3.56
N PHE A 15 -14.97 5.82 -4.35
CA PHE A 15 -16.15 4.97 -4.25
C PHE A 15 -15.77 3.55 -3.84
N THR A 16 -16.46 3.02 -2.85
CA THR A 16 -16.40 1.60 -2.53
C THR A 16 -17.06 0.81 -3.65
N LEU A 17 -16.36 -0.17 -4.23
CA LEU A 17 -16.84 -1.00 -5.35
C LEU A 17 -17.53 -2.27 -4.88
N GLY A 18 -17.01 -2.87 -3.81
CA GLY A 18 -17.54 -4.07 -3.21
C GLY A 18 -17.37 -4.12 -1.70
N GLU A 19 -17.99 -5.08 -1.07
CA GLU A 19 -17.72 -5.48 0.31
C GLU A 19 -18.09 -6.94 0.53
N CYS A 20 -17.36 -7.63 1.40
CA CYS A 20 -17.66 -8.98 1.86
C CYS A 20 -18.18 -8.95 3.30
N VAL A 21 -19.48 -9.10 3.47
CA VAL A 21 -20.10 -9.18 4.81
C VAL A 21 -20.10 -10.63 5.25
N THR A 22 -19.32 -10.95 6.26
CA THR A 22 -19.23 -12.32 6.83
C THR A 22 -19.98 -12.38 8.14
N GLU A 23 -20.86 -13.34 8.27
CA GLU A 23 -21.66 -13.59 9.47
C GLU A 23 -21.45 -15.04 9.93
N ASP A 24 -21.15 -15.21 11.23
CA ASP A 24 -21.10 -16.51 11.87
C ASP A 24 -22.49 -16.89 12.36
N TYR A 25 -23.04 -17.98 11.83
CA TYR A 25 -24.30 -18.52 12.29
C TYR A 25 -24.05 -19.67 13.29
N ALA A 26 -24.42 -19.45 14.56
CA ALA A 26 -24.53 -20.53 15.50
C ALA A 26 -25.70 -21.45 15.10
N THR A 27 -25.40 -22.69 14.76
CA THR A 27 -26.45 -23.69 14.52
C THR A 27 -26.93 -24.23 15.85
N ASP A 28 -28.25 -24.17 16.12
CA ASP A 28 -28.90 -24.70 17.34
C ASP A 28 -28.76 -26.24 17.51
N TRP A 29 -28.18 -26.91 16.56
CA TRP A 29 -27.88 -28.33 16.58
C TRP A 29 -26.38 -28.53 16.39
N SER A 30 -25.73 -29.24 17.30
CA SER A 30 -24.34 -29.68 17.40
C SER A 30 -23.57 -29.99 16.09
N GLY A 31 -23.80 -29.18 15.05
CA GLY A 31 -23.03 -29.11 13.80
C GLY A 31 -21.91 -28.09 13.94
N PRO A 32 -20.90 -28.13 13.06
CA PRO A 32 -19.88 -27.11 13.03
C PRO A 32 -20.53 -25.74 12.72
N ASP A 33 -20.04 -24.69 13.38
CA ASP A 33 -20.42 -23.32 13.07
C ASP A 33 -20.22 -23.09 11.56
N THR A 34 -21.28 -22.57 10.92
CA THR A 34 -21.21 -22.27 9.49
C THR A 34 -21.05 -20.77 9.28
N THR A 35 -19.94 -20.40 8.69
CA THR A 35 -19.67 -19.04 8.25
C THR A 35 -20.33 -18.81 6.89
N ARG A 36 -21.11 -17.75 6.78
CA ARG A 36 -21.73 -17.32 5.53
C ARG A 36 -21.27 -15.90 5.19
N SER A 37 -20.78 -15.72 3.97
CA SER A 37 -20.49 -14.39 3.46
C SER A 37 -21.44 -14.00 2.36
N VAL A 38 -21.71 -12.70 2.29
CA VAL A 38 -22.48 -12.06 1.21
C VAL A 38 -21.57 -11.02 0.57
N VAL A 39 -21.21 -11.25 -0.69
CA VAL A 39 -20.49 -10.26 -1.48
C VAL A 39 -21.47 -9.26 -2.07
N VAL A 40 -21.31 -8.00 -1.74
CA VAL A 40 -22.08 -6.87 -2.25
C VAL A 40 -21.24 -6.15 -3.31
N LEU A 41 -21.77 -5.89 -4.47
CA LEU A 41 -21.17 -5.06 -5.50
C LEU A 41 -22.00 -3.78 -5.68
N TYR A 42 -21.35 -2.63 -5.61
CA TYR A 42 -21.98 -1.31 -5.69
C TYR A 42 -22.04 -0.82 -7.13
N TRP A 43 -23.06 -1.23 -7.88
CA TRP A 43 -23.24 -0.85 -9.29
C TRP A 43 -23.21 0.65 -9.54
N GLY A 44 -23.71 1.45 -8.57
CA GLY A 44 -23.65 2.92 -8.64
C GLY A 44 -22.22 3.44 -8.70
N SER A 45 -21.32 2.87 -7.89
CA SER A 45 -19.90 3.22 -7.83
C SER A 45 -19.20 2.92 -9.15
N PHE A 46 -19.37 1.71 -9.70
CA PHE A 46 -18.84 1.36 -11.04
C PHE A 46 -19.31 2.32 -12.13
N ARG A 47 -20.59 2.74 -12.09
CA ARG A 47 -21.11 3.70 -13.06
C ARG A 47 -20.49 5.09 -12.91
N SER A 48 -20.16 5.50 -11.69
CA SER A 48 -19.52 6.79 -11.46
C SER A 48 -18.09 6.78 -12.02
N LEU A 49 -17.32 5.73 -11.77
CA LEU A 49 -15.99 5.58 -12.34
C LEU A 49 -16.02 5.50 -13.87
N ALA A 50 -16.90 4.69 -14.44
CA ALA A 50 -17.05 4.60 -15.90
C ALA A 50 -17.52 5.90 -16.57
N ALA A 51 -18.08 6.84 -15.82
CA ALA A 51 -18.46 8.14 -16.36
C ALA A 51 -17.24 9.09 -16.43
N GLU A 52 -16.22 8.85 -15.65
CA GLU A 52 -14.97 9.63 -15.61
C GLU A 52 -13.90 9.06 -16.53
N ASP A 53 -13.93 7.74 -16.78
CA ASP A 53 -12.98 7.05 -17.66
C ASP A 53 -13.66 6.50 -18.90
N PRO A 54 -13.40 7.05 -20.11
CA PRO A 54 -13.96 6.55 -21.38
C PRO A 54 -13.50 5.14 -21.75
N ASP A 55 -12.34 4.69 -21.25
CA ASP A 55 -11.73 3.39 -21.54
C ASP A 55 -12.01 2.35 -20.43
N PHE A 56 -12.95 2.63 -19.52
CA PHE A 56 -13.28 1.79 -18.36
C PHE A 56 -13.60 0.35 -18.73
N ASP A 57 -12.78 -0.60 -18.28
CA ASP A 57 -12.98 -2.04 -18.49
C ASP A 57 -13.94 -2.64 -17.48
N TRP A 58 -15.22 -2.60 -17.76
CA TRP A 58 -16.26 -3.18 -16.93
C TRP A 58 -16.03 -4.65 -16.55
N GLY A 59 -15.44 -5.43 -17.45
CA GLY A 59 -15.20 -6.85 -17.23
C GLY A 59 -14.05 -7.08 -16.24
N GLY A 60 -12.96 -6.36 -16.44
CA GLY A 60 -11.79 -6.36 -15.59
C GLY A 60 -12.15 -5.91 -14.18
N GLU A 61 -12.71 -4.72 -14.04
CA GLU A 61 -13.04 -4.11 -12.75
C GLU A 61 -14.03 -4.94 -11.91
N LEU A 62 -15.09 -5.47 -12.55
CA LEU A 62 -16.03 -6.36 -11.85
C LEU A 62 -15.38 -7.67 -11.42
N TRP A 63 -14.49 -8.23 -12.23
CA TRP A 63 -13.79 -9.46 -11.91
C TRP A 63 -12.79 -9.25 -10.78
N GLU A 64 -12.03 -8.17 -10.81
CA GLU A 64 -11.05 -7.81 -9.79
C GLU A 64 -11.75 -7.59 -8.44
N THR A 65 -12.77 -6.73 -8.39
CA THR A 65 -13.56 -6.51 -7.18
C THR A 65 -14.16 -7.81 -6.63
N LEU A 66 -14.77 -8.63 -7.50
CA LEU A 66 -15.38 -9.89 -7.06
C LEU A 66 -14.34 -10.87 -6.48
N THR A 67 -13.17 -10.99 -7.11
CA THR A 67 -12.11 -11.89 -6.63
C THR A 67 -11.49 -11.39 -5.35
N HIS A 68 -11.34 -10.07 -5.17
CA HIS A 68 -10.92 -9.45 -3.94
C HIS A 68 -11.88 -9.79 -2.78
N GLU A 69 -13.18 -9.55 -2.94
CA GLU A 69 -14.18 -9.86 -1.91
C GLU A 69 -14.30 -11.38 -1.61
N LEU A 70 -14.05 -12.23 -2.58
CA LEU A 70 -13.99 -13.67 -2.36
C LEU A 70 -12.75 -14.09 -1.55
N ARG A 71 -11.63 -13.39 -1.67
CA ARG A 71 -10.46 -13.61 -0.81
C ARG A 71 -10.80 -13.32 0.65
N HIS A 72 -11.50 -12.21 0.95
CA HIS A 72 -12.00 -11.91 2.29
C HIS A 72 -12.82 -13.07 2.89
N HIS A 73 -13.69 -13.68 2.09
CA HIS A 73 -14.44 -14.85 2.54
C HIS A 73 -13.52 -16.02 2.89
N LEU A 74 -12.52 -16.33 2.04
CA LEU A 74 -11.60 -17.43 2.28
C LEU A 74 -10.71 -17.19 3.51
N GLU A 75 -10.25 -15.97 3.72
CA GLU A 75 -9.44 -15.57 4.88
C GLU A 75 -10.25 -15.60 6.18
N SER A 76 -11.50 -15.11 6.14
CA SER A 76 -12.42 -15.25 7.27
C SER A 76 -12.61 -16.72 7.69
N LEU A 77 -12.70 -17.64 6.71
CA LEU A 77 -12.77 -19.08 6.97
C LEU A 77 -11.45 -19.63 7.57
N ALA A 78 -10.31 -19.10 7.11
CA ALA A 78 -8.98 -19.49 7.60
C ALA A 78 -8.63 -18.82 8.94
N ARG A 79 -9.39 -17.79 9.37
CA ARG A 79 -9.09 -16.89 10.49
C ARG A 79 -7.74 -16.18 10.30
N GLU A 80 -7.46 -15.77 9.09
CA GLU A 80 -6.28 -14.99 8.71
C GLU A 80 -6.71 -13.53 8.51
N ASP A 81 -5.95 -12.60 9.09
CA ASP A 81 -6.25 -11.16 9.04
C ASP A 81 -5.36 -10.43 8.00
N ALA A 82 -4.78 -11.18 7.05
CA ALA A 82 -3.79 -10.63 6.11
C ALA A 82 -4.39 -9.58 5.15
N LEU A 83 -5.65 -9.78 4.73
CA LEU A 83 -6.30 -8.87 3.80
C LEU A 83 -6.70 -7.54 4.45
N GLU A 84 -7.05 -7.53 5.74
CA GLU A 84 -7.31 -6.28 6.47
C GLU A 84 -6.10 -5.35 6.44
N GLY A 85 -4.87 -5.93 6.45
CA GLY A 85 -3.63 -5.17 6.31
C GLY A 85 -3.49 -4.54 4.93
N VAL A 86 -3.81 -5.29 3.87
CA VAL A 86 -3.74 -4.81 2.47
C VAL A 86 -4.76 -3.71 2.23
N ASP A 87 -6.00 -3.87 2.70
CA ASP A 87 -7.05 -2.85 2.59
C ASP A 87 -6.67 -1.57 3.32
N TYR A 88 -6.13 -1.71 4.54
CA TYR A 88 -5.59 -0.57 5.28
C TYR A 88 -4.50 0.15 4.49
N ALA A 89 -3.56 -0.61 3.90
CA ALA A 89 -2.47 -0.03 3.12
C ALA A 89 -3.00 0.69 1.87
N GLN A 90 -4.03 0.16 1.23
CA GLN A 90 -4.68 0.77 0.09
C GLN A 90 -5.38 2.09 0.47
N ASP A 91 -6.16 2.11 1.55
CA ASP A 91 -6.81 3.32 2.06
C ASP A 91 -5.80 4.43 2.38
N GLU A 92 -4.68 4.08 3.01
CA GLU A 92 -3.63 5.04 3.33
C GLU A 92 -2.88 5.53 2.07
N THR A 93 -2.77 4.70 1.02
CA THR A 93 -2.26 5.12 -0.30
C THR A 93 -3.17 6.19 -0.89
N PHE A 94 -4.47 5.98 -0.89
CA PHE A 94 -5.44 6.98 -1.38
C PHE A 94 -5.39 8.28 -0.58
N LYS A 95 -5.25 8.21 0.75
CA LYS A 95 -5.08 9.40 1.60
C LYS A 95 -3.82 10.18 1.23
N ARG A 96 -2.71 9.45 1.00
CA ARG A 96 -1.44 10.06 0.56
C ARG A 96 -1.61 10.78 -0.78
N ASP A 97 -2.21 10.14 -1.77
CA ASP A 97 -2.40 10.70 -3.12
C ASP A 97 -3.29 11.95 -3.11
N GLN A 98 -4.23 12.00 -2.19
CA GLN A 98 -5.08 13.19 -1.99
C GLN A 98 -4.46 14.27 -1.10
N GLY A 99 -3.26 14.06 -0.57
CA GLY A 99 -2.58 15.00 0.32
C GLY A 99 -3.27 15.15 1.68
N VAL A 100 -4.02 14.14 2.12
CA VAL A 100 -4.65 14.07 3.44
C VAL A 100 -3.66 13.46 4.44
N ASP A 101 -3.91 13.58 5.73
CA ASP A 101 -3.08 12.98 6.78
C ASP A 101 -3.13 11.44 6.69
N PHE A 102 -2.00 10.78 6.57
CA PHE A 102 -1.89 9.33 6.38
C PHE A 102 -0.79 8.72 7.28
N ASP A 103 -0.83 7.41 7.49
CA ASP A 103 0.23 6.68 8.19
C ASP A 103 1.42 6.44 7.24
N PRO A 104 2.60 7.06 7.48
CA PRO A 104 3.73 6.91 6.56
C PRO A 104 4.38 5.52 6.54
N TRP A 105 3.97 4.58 7.41
CA TRP A 105 4.42 3.19 7.41
C TRP A 105 3.38 2.21 6.85
N TYR A 106 2.30 2.71 6.25
CA TYR A 106 1.18 1.94 5.74
C TYR A 106 1.63 0.82 4.79
N PHE A 107 2.64 1.05 3.97
CA PHE A 107 3.15 0.08 2.99
C PHE A 107 3.62 -1.24 3.63
N GLN A 108 4.01 -1.23 4.91
CA GLN A 108 4.41 -2.42 5.66
C GLN A 108 3.23 -3.36 5.97
N HIS A 109 2.00 -2.92 5.77
CA HIS A 109 0.79 -3.71 5.88
C HIS A 109 0.40 -4.38 4.55
N GLY A 110 1.04 -4.02 3.44
CA GLY A 110 0.88 -4.69 2.14
C GLY A 110 1.46 -6.11 2.12
N ASP A 111 1.35 -6.76 0.97
CA ASP A 111 1.92 -8.09 0.75
C ASP A 111 3.44 -8.06 0.88
N HIS A 112 3.99 -8.89 1.77
CA HIS A 112 5.44 -9.02 1.95
C HIS A 112 6.02 -9.93 0.89
N VAL A 113 6.67 -9.35 -0.14
CA VAL A 113 7.18 -10.07 -1.30
C VAL A 113 8.57 -10.67 -1.03
N GLU A 114 9.48 -9.86 -0.49
CA GLU A 114 10.85 -10.21 -0.11
C GLU A 114 11.23 -9.43 1.15
N PRO A 115 12.33 -9.75 1.84
CA PRO A 115 12.80 -8.93 2.93
C PRO A 115 12.92 -7.45 2.53
N GLU A 116 12.22 -6.57 3.27
CA GLU A 116 12.19 -5.13 3.03
C GLU A 116 11.50 -4.71 1.72
N LEU A 117 10.83 -5.62 1.01
CA LEU A 117 10.03 -5.35 -0.19
C LEU A 117 8.56 -5.69 0.06
N TYR A 118 7.73 -4.68 -0.05
CA TYR A 118 6.29 -4.78 0.15
C TYR A 118 5.56 -4.41 -1.14
N GLN A 119 4.37 -4.96 -1.33
CA GLN A 119 3.51 -4.64 -2.45
C GLN A 119 2.13 -4.22 -1.94
N VAL A 120 1.64 -3.10 -2.43
CA VAL A 120 0.26 -2.64 -2.24
C VAL A 120 -0.29 -2.46 -3.64
N GLU A 121 -1.26 -3.27 -4.02
CA GLU A 121 -1.78 -3.35 -5.39
C GLU A 121 -0.66 -3.55 -6.44
N GLN A 122 -0.48 -2.58 -7.31
CA GLN A 122 0.51 -2.61 -8.41
C GLN A 122 1.78 -1.83 -8.07
N SER A 123 1.84 -1.25 -6.86
CA SER A 123 2.96 -0.45 -6.37
C SER A 123 3.88 -1.27 -5.46
N TYR A 124 5.18 -1.14 -5.68
CA TYR A 124 6.21 -1.80 -4.88
C TYR A 124 6.95 -0.79 -4.02
N TYR A 125 7.18 -1.14 -2.76
CA TYR A 125 7.83 -0.32 -1.74
C TYR A 125 9.07 -1.03 -1.24
N LEU A 126 10.26 -0.56 -1.62
CA LEU A 126 11.54 -1.08 -1.18
C LEU A 126 12.06 -0.26 0.01
N GLU A 127 11.94 -0.80 1.21
CA GLU A 127 12.35 -0.13 2.45
C GLU A 127 13.86 -0.17 2.65
N GLN A 128 14.46 0.96 2.98
CA GLN A 128 15.85 1.05 3.42
C GLN A 128 15.95 1.91 4.68
N LYS A 129 16.60 1.37 5.72
CA LYS A 129 16.78 2.06 6.99
C LYS A 129 18.16 2.71 7.09
N TRP A 130 18.19 4.04 7.18
CA TRP A 130 19.42 4.83 7.19
C TRP A 130 19.62 5.58 8.51
N ARG A 131 20.87 5.59 9.02
CA ARG A 131 21.26 6.55 10.06
C ARG A 131 21.59 7.88 9.37
N ALA A 132 21.30 9.00 10.02
CA ALA A 132 21.54 10.32 9.44
C ALA A 132 23.00 10.49 8.98
N ALA A 133 23.97 10.08 9.80
CA ALA A 133 25.40 10.20 9.45
C ALA A 133 25.79 9.35 8.21
N ASP A 134 25.22 8.14 8.07
CA ASP A 134 25.48 7.26 6.92
C ASP A 134 24.81 7.81 5.66
N PHE A 135 23.61 8.35 5.80
CA PHE A 135 22.86 9.00 4.72
C PHE A 135 23.60 10.23 4.19
N ASP A 136 24.11 11.09 5.09
CA ASP A 136 24.84 12.30 4.70
C ASP A 136 26.21 12.02 4.06
N ALA A 137 26.79 10.85 4.33
CA ALA A 137 28.09 10.45 3.83
C ALA A 137 28.09 9.92 2.38
N VAL A 138 26.91 9.59 1.83
CA VAL A 138 26.81 9.02 0.48
C VAL A 138 26.29 10.06 -0.52
N GLU A 139 26.74 9.99 -1.76
CA GLU A 139 26.18 10.78 -2.87
C GLU A 139 25.01 10.06 -3.56
N HIS A 140 25.01 8.72 -3.49
CA HIS A 140 24.01 7.88 -4.13
C HIS A 140 23.50 6.84 -3.17
N VAL A 141 22.21 6.50 -3.29
CA VAL A 141 21.56 5.41 -2.59
C VAL A 141 21.52 4.19 -3.52
N PRO A 142 22.20 3.09 -3.17
CA PRO A 142 22.18 1.87 -3.95
C PRO A 142 20.92 1.05 -3.63
N PHE A 143 20.40 0.34 -4.63
CA PHE A 143 19.33 -0.65 -4.45
C PHE A 143 19.42 -1.74 -5.52
N THR A 144 18.70 -2.83 -5.31
CA THR A 144 18.59 -3.92 -6.29
C THR A 144 17.14 -4.09 -6.68
N TRP A 145 16.86 -4.22 -7.98
CA TRP A 145 15.55 -4.53 -8.50
C TRP A 145 15.65 -5.62 -9.55
N ALA A 146 14.83 -6.68 -9.42
CA ALA A 146 14.83 -7.82 -10.35
C ALA A 146 16.25 -8.37 -10.66
N GLY A 147 17.11 -8.47 -9.64
CA GLY A 147 18.47 -8.97 -9.76
C GLY A 147 19.49 -8.00 -10.38
N THR A 148 19.08 -6.79 -10.74
CA THR A 148 19.97 -5.74 -11.28
C THR A 148 20.26 -4.69 -10.21
N ALA A 149 21.54 -4.34 -10.06
CA ALA A 149 21.95 -3.29 -9.14
C ALA A 149 21.78 -1.91 -9.78
N TYR A 150 21.16 -1.02 -9.05
CA TYR A 150 20.92 0.37 -9.41
C TYR A 150 21.39 1.31 -8.29
N ARG A 151 21.46 2.57 -8.65
CA ARG A 151 21.65 3.67 -7.70
C ARG A 151 20.81 4.87 -8.12
N VAL A 152 20.42 5.68 -7.17
CA VAL A 152 19.80 6.99 -7.38
C VAL A 152 20.60 8.08 -6.68
N THR A 153 20.55 9.29 -7.17
CA THR A 153 21.10 10.42 -6.42
C THR A 153 20.40 10.55 -5.09
N ARG A 154 21.16 10.67 -4.01
CA ARG A 154 20.62 10.84 -2.67
C ARG A 154 19.76 12.11 -2.60
N PRO A 155 18.52 12.04 -2.04
CA PRO A 155 17.75 13.24 -1.71
C PRO A 155 18.53 14.21 -0.82
N THR A 156 18.29 15.51 -1.00
CA THR A 156 19.01 16.56 -0.23
C THR A 156 18.69 16.55 1.26
N GLU A 157 17.48 16.11 1.61
CA GLU A 157 16.98 16.08 2.98
C GLU A 157 16.55 14.64 3.35
N GLN A 158 16.78 14.28 4.63
CA GLN A 158 16.28 13.05 5.20
C GLN A 158 15.09 13.35 6.10
N GLY A 159 13.88 12.90 5.66
CA GLY A 159 12.71 12.85 6.52
C GLY A 159 12.77 11.69 7.53
N ASP A 160 11.71 11.51 8.30
CA ASP A 160 11.52 10.28 9.07
C ASP A 160 11.18 9.11 8.16
N VAL A 161 10.36 9.40 7.15
CA VAL A 161 10.10 8.55 5.99
C VAL A 161 10.20 9.41 4.73
N HIS A 162 10.93 8.96 3.74
CA HIS A 162 11.05 9.65 2.46
C HIS A 162 10.74 8.67 1.34
N PHE A 163 9.66 8.90 0.64
CA PHE A 163 9.26 8.15 -0.55
C PHE A 163 9.96 8.73 -1.77
N VAL A 164 10.70 7.90 -2.49
CA VAL A 164 11.40 8.28 -3.71
C VAL A 164 10.85 7.45 -4.86
N SER A 165 10.04 8.06 -5.72
CA SER A 165 9.49 7.39 -6.91
C SER A 165 10.60 7.17 -7.92
N ILE A 166 10.84 5.91 -8.28
CA ILE A 166 11.96 5.49 -9.12
C ILE A 166 11.52 5.38 -10.57
N ARG A 167 12.32 5.95 -11.47
CA ARG A 167 12.15 5.86 -12.93
C ARG A 167 13.39 5.26 -13.59
N GLY A 168 13.23 4.78 -14.83
CA GLY A 168 14.36 4.36 -15.68
C GLY A 168 14.96 3.01 -15.33
N ILE A 169 14.19 2.13 -14.69
CA ILE A 169 14.60 0.74 -14.41
C ILE A 169 14.14 -0.20 -15.52
N VAL A 170 14.88 -1.29 -15.72
CA VAL A 170 14.47 -2.37 -16.63
C VAL A 170 13.40 -3.22 -15.95
N SER A 171 12.35 -3.61 -16.67
CA SER A 171 11.18 -4.31 -16.12
C SER A 171 10.46 -3.44 -15.08
N GLU A 172 10.05 -2.27 -15.52
CA GLU A 172 9.28 -1.34 -14.67
C GLU A 172 8.00 -2.00 -14.17
N PRO A 173 7.79 -2.06 -12.86
CA PRO A 173 6.46 -2.23 -12.29
C PRO A 173 5.67 -0.95 -12.58
N GLU A 174 4.37 -0.91 -12.36
CA GLU A 174 3.61 0.33 -12.53
C GLU A 174 4.19 1.44 -11.66
N THR A 175 4.54 1.13 -10.42
CA THR A 175 5.23 2.07 -9.54
C THR A 175 6.28 1.35 -8.69
N LEU A 176 7.51 1.88 -8.60
CA LEU A 176 8.51 1.50 -7.63
C LEU A 176 8.88 2.69 -6.75
N GLU A 177 8.64 2.56 -5.47
CA GLU A 177 9.02 3.53 -4.45
C GLU A 177 10.22 2.99 -3.65
N LEU A 178 11.30 3.75 -3.60
CA LEU A 178 12.38 3.52 -2.64
C LEU A 178 12.05 4.28 -1.37
N VAL A 179 11.72 3.57 -0.28
CA VAL A 179 11.30 4.18 0.96
C VAL A 179 12.47 4.28 1.93
N LEU A 180 12.99 5.50 2.11
CA LEU A 180 14.13 5.78 2.98
C LEU A 180 13.63 6.13 4.38
N VAL A 181 13.81 5.21 5.33
CA VAL A 181 13.38 5.35 6.72
C VAL A 181 14.55 5.74 7.59
N ARG A 182 14.42 6.82 8.35
CA ARG A 182 15.44 7.27 9.30
C ARG A 182 15.50 6.34 10.51
N LYS A 183 16.67 5.72 10.75
CA LYS A 183 16.93 4.99 11.99
C LYS A 183 17.02 5.98 13.15
N ARG A 184 16.12 5.86 14.10
CA ARG A 184 16.10 6.66 15.31
C ARG A 184 16.86 5.98 16.44
N SER A 185 17.25 6.78 17.43
CA SER A 185 17.72 6.23 18.69
C SER A 185 16.52 5.89 19.58
N TRP A 186 16.68 4.92 20.48
CA TRP A 186 15.63 4.52 21.43
C TRP A 186 15.12 5.68 22.32
N TRP A 187 15.92 6.74 22.52
CA TRP A 187 15.51 7.94 23.22
C TRP A 187 14.50 8.80 22.42
N GLU A 188 14.60 8.79 21.12
CA GLU A 188 13.64 9.48 20.23
C GLU A 188 12.33 8.72 20.19
N ASP A 189 12.37 7.39 20.21
CA ASP A 189 11.19 6.53 20.30
C ASP A 189 10.47 6.67 21.65
N ALA A 190 11.21 6.83 22.76
CA ALA A 190 10.63 7.07 24.08
C ALA A 190 9.89 8.42 24.16
N LYS A 191 10.38 9.46 23.48
CA LYS A 191 9.68 10.76 23.38
C LYS A 191 8.37 10.68 22.62
N ARG A 192 8.26 9.76 21.66
CA ARG A 192 7.02 9.48 20.89
C ARG A 192 5.90 8.96 21.77
N LEU A 193 6.22 8.15 22.79
CA LEU A 193 5.23 7.60 23.73
C LEU A 193 4.58 8.66 24.63
N PHE A 194 5.20 9.84 24.75
CA PHE A 194 4.77 10.91 25.67
C PHE A 194 4.34 12.21 24.98
N GLY A 195 4.30 12.27 23.65
CA GLY A 195 3.94 13.50 22.91
C GLY A 195 3.27 13.23 21.58
N THR A 196 2.54 14.20 21.08
CA THR A 196 1.99 14.26 19.72
C THR A 196 3.15 14.46 18.71
N TYR A 197 3.87 13.40 18.42
CA TYR A 197 4.91 13.44 17.39
C TYR A 197 4.26 13.20 16.02
N ARG A 198 4.41 14.17 15.13
CA ARG A 198 4.10 13.99 13.71
C ARG A 198 5.39 13.68 12.96
N PRO A 199 5.47 12.55 12.24
CA PRO A 199 6.64 12.22 11.44
C PRO A 199 6.81 13.23 10.30
N VAL A 200 8.08 13.54 9.98
CA VAL A 200 8.40 14.33 8.79
C VAL A 200 8.42 13.38 7.60
N VAL A 201 7.43 13.50 6.75
CA VAL A 201 7.31 12.73 5.50
C VAL A 201 7.75 13.61 4.34
N LEU A 202 8.63 13.07 3.50
CA LEU A 202 9.11 13.72 2.29
C LEU A 202 8.82 12.84 1.07
N GLU A 203 8.68 13.49 -0.07
CA GLU A 203 8.46 12.83 -1.34
C GLU A 203 9.37 13.44 -2.41
N SER A 204 9.89 12.61 -3.29
CA SER A 204 10.70 13.04 -4.43
C SER A 204 10.69 11.99 -5.52
N GLU A 205 11.20 12.36 -6.69
CA GLU A 205 11.40 11.47 -7.82
C GLU A 205 12.89 11.36 -8.13
N ALA A 206 13.34 10.20 -8.61
CA ALA A 206 14.71 10.01 -9.03
C ALA A 206 14.81 9.04 -10.21
N ASP A 207 15.73 9.36 -11.13
CA ASP A 207 16.08 8.45 -12.21
C ASP A 207 17.15 7.46 -11.73
N ALA A 208 16.89 6.17 -11.93
CA ALA A 208 17.82 5.11 -11.58
C ALA A 208 18.93 5.00 -12.62
N GLU A 209 20.16 4.91 -12.15
CA GLU A 209 21.33 4.58 -12.98
C GLU A 209 21.78 3.15 -12.65
N PRO A 210 22.11 2.29 -13.63
CA PRO A 210 22.75 1.01 -13.36
C PRO A 210 24.03 1.22 -12.55
N ALA A 211 24.17 0.48 -11.44
CA ALA A 211 25.41 0.47 -10.71
C ALA A 211 26.45 -0.26 -11.58
N ILE A 212 27.42 0.48 -12.14
CA ILE A 212 28.55 -0.12 -12.89
C ILE A 212 29.33 -0.92 -11.86
N GLU A 213 29.38 -2.24 -12.00
CA GLU A 213 30.34 -3.05 -11.27
C GLU A 213 31.74 -2.52 -11.61
N SER A 214 32.38 -1.90 -10.60
CA SER A 214 33.79 -1.57 -10.71
C SER A 214 34.55 -2.90 -10.69
N GLY A 215 34.97 -3.36 -11.89
CA GLY A 215 35.77 -4.56 -12.10
C GLY A 215 37.17 -4.43 -11.44
#